data_fb8bd3fda8d7be855138db51ecf720fa
#
_entry.id   fb8bd3fda8d7be855138db51ecf720fa
#
_cell.length_a   1.000
_cell.length_b   1.000
_cell.length_c   1.000
_cell.angle_alpha   90.00
_cell.angle_beta   90.00
_cell.angle_gamma   90.00
#
_symmetry.space_group_name_H-M   'P 1'
#
loop_
_entity.id
_entity.type
_entity.pdbx_description
1 polymer ?
#
loop_
_entity_poly.entity_id
_entity_poly.type
_entity_poly.pdbx_seq_one_letter_code
_entity_poly.pdbx_strand_id
1 'polypeptide(L)'
;MSPNEISMPVWDEKRLRAATRAAGVALWSWNVDTDAITMDERAYDLWDVSKDEQNITFEILSQNIHPADLERVRSAFSATRAVVGAYEIDFRILSGNDIRWISARGQGDDADIADRIMFGIFLDVTQRKQAEEANELLAGEMSHRVKNLLQIATALTQITSPRPHQPADGLGTGPGSCPPRTGPQERSDASG
;
A
#
# COMPACT_ATOMS: atom_id res chain seq x y z
N MET A 1 33.79 12.13 48.06
CA MET A 1 32.65 12.64 47.29
C MET A 1 32.36 11.59 46.22
N SER A 2 31.35 10.78 46.46
CA SER A 2 30.94 9.70 45.51
C SER A 2 30.28 10.35 44.30
N PRO A 3 30.53 9.87 43.06
CA PRO A 3 29.84 10.35 41.88
C PRO A 3 28.38 9.96 41.99
N ASN A 4 27.55 10.93 41.70
CA ASN A 4 26.09 10.89 41.62
C ASN A 4 25.70 9.71 40.71
N GLU A 5 25.26 8.60 41.25
CA GLU A 5 24.58 7.55 40.50
C GLU A 5 23.29 8.19 39.98
N ILE A 6 23.28 8.53 38.70
CA ILE A 6 22.07 8.88 37.98
C ILE A 6 21.27 7.59 37.89
N SER A 7 20.42 7.37 38.89
CA SER A 7 19.45 6.26 38.86
C SER A 7 18.60 6.44 37.64
N MET A 8 18.76 5.57 36.65
CA MET A 8 17.86 5.50 35.49
C MET A 8 16.44 5.30 35.99
N PRO A 9 15.48 6.11 35.53
CA PRO A 9 14.09 5.95 35.97
C PRO A 9 13.58 4.58 35.55
N VAL A 10 13.16 3.78 36.54
CA VAL A 10 12.53 2.47 36.30
C VAL A 10 11.20 2.70 35.60
N TRP A 11 10.94 1.92 34.53
CA TRP A 11 9.65 1.91 33.86
C TRP A 11 8.62 1.24 34.74
N ASP A 12 7.71 2.04 35.28
CA ASP A 12 6.53 1.58 36.02
C ASP A 12 5.24 1.77 35.18
N GLU A 13 4.13 1.20 35.64
CA GLU A 13 2.84 1.27 34.94
C GLU A 13 2.42 2.71 34.61
N LYS A 14 2.62 3.64 35.55
CA LYS A 14 2.26 5.04 35.38
C LYS A 14 3.07 5.70 34.25
N ARG A 15 4.36 5.42 34.20
CA ARG A 15 5.25 5.96 33.15
C ARG A 15 4.96 5.34 31.80
N LEU A 16 4.70 4.03 31.76
CA LEU A 16 4.29 3.35 30.53
C LEU A 16 2.96 3.93 30.00
N ARG A 17 1.96 4.11 30.86
CA ARG A 17 0.69 4.76 30.45
C ARG A 17 0.90 6.19 29.97
N ALA A 18 1.77 6.97 30.59
CA ALA A 18 2.07 8.32 30.13
C ALA A 18 2.76 8.31 28.77
N ALA A 19 3.69 7.39 28.53
CA ALA A 19 4.37 7.22 27.24
C ALA A 19 3.44 6.81 26.11
N THR A 20 2.54 5.83 26.35
CA THR A 20 1.54 5.40 25.35
C THR A 20 0.58 6.52 24.99
N ARG A 21 0.12 7.30 25.99
CA ARG A 21 -0.70 8.50 25.74
C ARG A 21 0.04 9.55 24.91
N ALA A 22 1.29 9.83 25.25
CA ALA A 22 2.10 10.81 24.52
C ALA A 22 2.38 10.38 23.07
N ALA A 23 2.55 9.06 22.85
CA ALA A 23 2.73 8.48 21.51
C ALA A 23 1.44 8.40 20.68
N GLY A 24 0.29 8.74 21.27
CA GLY A 24 -0.98 8.65 20.58
C GLY A 24 -1.47 7.22 20.34
N VAL A 25 -0.94 6.27 21.11
CA VAL A 25 -1.24 4.83 20.98
C VAL A 25 -2.52 4.50 21.75
N ALA A 26 -3.42 3.75 21.11
CA ALA A 26 -4.58 3.13 21.73
C ALA A 26 -4.27 1.64 21.97
N LEU A 27 -4.65 1.12 23.13
CA LEU A 27 -4.33 -0.25 23.56
C LEU A 27 -5.52 -1.16 23.41
N TRP A 28 -5.25 -2.41 22.99
CA TRP A 28 -6.26 -3.46 22.96
C TRP A 28 -5.69 -4.80 23.39
N SER A 29 -6.54 -5.67 23.87
CA SER A 29 -6.27 -7.09 24.01
C SER A 29 -7.42 -7.90 23.42
N TRP A 30 -7.15 -9.07 22.90
CA TRP A 30 -8.11 -9.96 22.28
C TRP A 30 -7.93 -11.37 22.82
N ASN A 31 -8.97 -11.89 23.43
CA ASN A 31 -9.03 -13.31 23.76
C ASN A 31 -9.49 -14.06 22.51
N VAL A 32 -8.60 -14.84 21.91
CA VAL A 32 -8.82 -15.51 20.63
C VAL A 32 -9.89 -16.60 20.70
N ASP A 33 -10.07 -17.20 21.88
CA ASP A 33 -11.03 -18.30 22.09
C ASP A 33 -12.47 -17.80 22.28
N THR A 34 -12.63 -16.73 23.06
CA THR A 34 -13.94 -16.16 23.35
C THR A 34 -14.37 -15.04 22.41
N ASP A 35 -13.46 -14.55 21.56
CA ASP A 35 -13.60 -13.38 20.72
C ASP A 35 -13.78 -12.06 21.47
N ALA A 36 -13.56 -12.04 22.78
CA ALA A 36 -13.67 -10.84 23.59
C ALA A 36 -12.48 -9.91 23.35
N ILE A 37 -12.77 -8.66 22.99
CA ILE A 37 -11.78 -7.60 22.82
C ILE A 37 -11.92 -6.60 23.96
N THR A 38 -10.83 -6.31 24.64
CA THR A 38 -10.77 -5.25 25.65
C THR A 38 -9.97 -4.08 25.08
N MET A 39 -10.44 -2.88 25.29
CA MET A 39 -9.86 -1.65 24.75
C MET A 39 -9.63 -0.62 25.85
N ASP A 40 -8.62 0.22 25.70
CA ASP A 40 -8.46 1.40 26.54
C ASP A 40 -9.41 2.53 26.07
N GLU A 41 -9.52 3.58 26.89
CA GLU A 41 -10.39 4.72 26.60
C GLU A 41 -10.14 5.34 25.23
N ARG A 42 -8.87 5.41 24.84
CA ARG A 42 -8.46 5.98 23.55
C ARG A 42 -8.87 5.08 22.37
N ALA A 43 -8.86 3.78 22.54
CA ALA A 43 -9.33 2.85 21.51
C ALA A 43 -10.83 2.99 21.26
N TYR A 44 -11.63 3.16 22.32
CA TYR A 44 -13.06 3.46 22.17
C TYR A 44 -13.29 4.76 21.39
N ASP A 45 -12.56 5.83 21.74
CA ASP A 45 -12.66 7.12 21.05
C ASP A 45 -12.20 7.04 19.60
N LEU A 46 -11.18 6.23 19.30
CA LEU A 46 -10.65 6.03 17.96
C LEU A 46 -11.64 5.28 17.06
N TRP A 47 -12.28 4.24 17.57
CA TRP A 47 -13.24 3.42 16.87
C TRP A 47 -14.66 4.00 16.83
N ASP A 48 -14.91 5.10 17.56
CA ASP A 48 -16.24 5.71 17.71
C ASP A 48 -17.29 4.70 18.24
N VAL A 49 -16.86 3.88 19.22
CA VAL A 49 -17.70 2.87 19.87
C VAL A 49 -18.06 3.34 21.27
N SER A 50 -19.32 3.09 21.68
CA SER A 50 -19.78 3.47 23.01
C SER A 50 -19.01 2.72 24.11
N LYS A 51 -18.60 3.46 25.14
CA LYS A 51 -17.96 2.89 26.35
C LYS A 51 -18.92 2.04 27.20
N ASP A 52 -20.21 2.13 26.94
CA ASP A 52 -21.25 1.32 27.60
C ASP A 52 -21.35 -0.09 26.98
N GLU A 53 -20.72 -0.33 25.84
CA GLU A 53 -20.67 -1.63 25.19
C GLU A 53 -19.78 -2.58 26.00
N GLN A 54 -20.42 -3.55 26.68
CA GLN A 54 -19.70 -4.43 27.63
C GLN A 54 -18.94 -5.58 26.98
N ASN A 55 -19.29 -5.94 25.76
CA ASN A 55 -18.71 -7.09 25.06
C ASN A 55 -18.27 -6.70 23.64
N ILE A 56 -17.11 -6.07 23.53
CA ILE A 56 -16.56 -5.78 22.22
C ILE A 56 -16.04 -7.07 21.59
N THR A 57 -16.47 -7.32 20.37
CA THR A 57 -16.02 -8.45 19.53
C THR A 57 -15.55 -7.93 18.17
N PHE A 58 -14.89 -8.80 17.39
CA PHE A 58 -14.54 -8.45 16.02
C PHE A 58 -15.77 -8.08 15.19
N GLU A 59 -16.91 -8.74 15.39
CA GLU A 59 -18.13 -8.45 14.63
C GLU A 59 -18.63 -7.03 14.88
N ILE A 60 -18.57 -6.53 16.12
CA ILE A 60 -18.94 -5.15 16.46
C ILE A 60 -17.98 -4.16 15.78
N LEU A 61 -16.67 -4.38 15.92
CA LEU A 61 -15.68 -3.49 15.29
C LEU A 61 -15.76 -3.53 13.77
N SER A 62 -16.10 -4.67 13.18
CA SER A 62 -16.19 -4.86 11.74
C SER A 62 -17.25 -3.99 11.07
N GLN A 63 -18.27 -3.53 11.81
CA GLN A 63 -19.30 -2.62 11.32
C GLN A 63 -18.74 -1.23 10.97
N ASN A 64 -17.67 -0.83 11.64
CA ASN A 64 -16.99 0.43 11.39
C ASN A 64 -15.86 0.32 10.38
N ILE A 65 -15.50 -0.89 9.93
CA ILE A 65 -14.47 -1.06 8.90
C ILE A 65 -15.01 -0.65 7.53
N HIS A 66 -14.21 0.09 6.77
CA HIS A 66 -14.56 0.46 5.40
C HIS A 66 -14.86 -0.79 4.54
N PRO A 67 -15.97 -0.84 3.78
CA PRO A 67 -16.40 -2.04 3.06
C PRO A 67 -15.32 -2.65 2.15
N ALA A 68 -14.51 -1.83 1.50
CA ALA A 68 -13.42 -2.30 0.63
C ALA A 68 -12.27 -3.00 1.39
N ASP A 69 -12.15 -2.78 2.70
CA ASP A 69 -11.07 -3.37 3.52
C ASP A 69 -11.55 -4.54 4.38
N LEU A 70 -12.87 -4.68 4.56
CA LEU A 70 -13.49 -5.62 5.48
C LEU A 70 -13.04 -7.06 5.26
N GLU A 71 -13.07 -7.54 4.03
CA GLU A 71 -12.71 -8.94 3.72
C GLU A 71 -11.23 -9.22 4.00
N ARG A 72 -10.36 -8.27 3.66
CA ARG A 72 -8.92 -8.37 3.93
C ARG A 72 -8.63 -8.39 5.42
N VAL A 73 -9.30 -7.54 6.19
CA VAL A 73 -9.14 -7.49 7.65
C VAL A 73 -9.70 -8.76 8.31
N ARG A 74 -10.86 -9.25 7.85
CA ARG A 74 -11.47 -10.50 8.32
C ARG A 74 -10.55 -11.71 8.08
N SER A 75 -9.96 -11.79 6.91
CA SER A 75 -9.02 -12.85 6.55
C SER A 75 -7.76 -12.81 7.42
N ALA A 76 -7.18 -11.63 7.65
CA ALA A 76 -6.02 -11.46 8.51
C ALA A 76 -6.33 -11.85 9.97
N PHE A 77 -7.50 -11.44 10.48
CA PHE A 77 -7.97 -11.78 11.82
C PHE A 77 -8.17 -13.30 11.98
N SER A 78 -8.80 -13.95 10.99
CA SER A 78 -9.01 -15.39 10.97
C SER A 78 -7.70 -16.18 10.90
N ALA A 79 -6.73 -15.71 10.12
CA ALA A 79 -5.40 -16.33 10.04
C ALA A 79 -4.67 -16.26 11.39
N THR A 80 -4.75 -15.13 12.09
CA THR A 80 -4.17 -14.96 13.41
C THR A 80 -4.83 -15.85 14.47
N ARG A 81 -6.13 -16.12 14.33
CA ARG A 81 -6.86 -17.07 15.20
C ARG A 81 -6.34 -18.51 15.03
N ALA A 82 -5.93 -18.87 13.82
CA ALA A 82 -5.41 -20.21 13.53
C ALA A 82 -3.99 -20.42 14.06
N VAL A 83 -3.15 -19.38 13.97
CA VAL A 83 -1.75 -19.41 14.44
C VAL A 83 -1.51 -18.10 15.20
N VAL A 84 -1.47 -18.20 16.53
CA VAL A 84 -1.17 -17.04 17.39
C VAL A 84 0.24 -16.54 17.07
N GLY A 85 0.35 -15.31 16.60
CA GLY A 85 1.61 -14.74 16.15
C GLY A 85 1.55 -13.24 16.04
N ALA A 86 2.47 -12.66 15.27
CA ALA A 86 2.44 -11.23 14.99
C ALA A 86 1.29 -10.89 14.04
N TYR A 87 0.52 -9.86 14.40
CA TYR A 87 -0.55 -9.29 13.60
C TYR A 87 -0.21 -7.86 13.23
N GLU A 88 -0.20 -7.55 11.96
CA GLU A 88 0.01 -6.19 11.47
C GLU A 88 -0.83 -5.94 10.22
N ILE A 89 -1.69 -4.92 10.28
CA ILE A 89 -2.52 -4.54 9.15
C ILE A 89 -2.93 -3.07 9.23
N ASP A 90 -2.85 -2.38 8.08
CA ASP A 90 -3.42 -1.03 7.91
C ASP A 90 -4.76 -1.14 7.20
N PHE A 91 -5.79 -0.45 7.70
CA PHE A 91 -7.12 -0.43 7.10
C PHE A 91 -7.86 0.86 7.46
N ARG A 92 -8.94 1.11 6.74
CA ARG A 92 -9.79 2.29 6.94
C ARG A 92 -10.96 1.93 7.83
N ILE A 93 -11.31 2.87 8.71
CA ILE A 93 -12.57 2.83 9.47
C ILE A 93 -13.42 4.06 9.12
N LEU A 94 -14.73 3.91 9.30
CA LEU A 94 -15.73 4.95 9.18
C LEU A 94 -15.98 5.52 10.58
N SER A 95 -15.80 6.82 10.76
CA SER A 95 -16.08 7.53 12.02
C SER A 95 -17.00 8.70 11.67
N GLY A 96 -18.30 8.54 11.87
CA GLY A 96 -19.28 9.47 11.36
C GLY A 96 -19.22 9.61 9.84
N ASN A 97 -18.91 10.82 9.36
CA ASN A 97 -18.73 11.11 7.92
C ASN A 97 -17.27 11.04 7.46
N ASP A 98 -16.35 10.76 8.36
CA ASP A 98 -14.92 10.78 8.07
C ASP A 98 -14.35 9.36 7.90
N ILE A 99 -13.31 9.25 7.09
CA ILE A 99 -12.52 8.03 6.94
C ILE A 99 -11.20 8.22 7.68
N ARG A 100 -10.89 7.29 8.59
CA ARG A 100 -9.61 7.25 9.29
C ARG A 100 -8.82 6.01 8.89
N TRP A 101 -7.53 6.16 8.72
CA TRP A 101 -6.62 5.04 8.54
C TRP A 101 -6.08 4.56 9.88
N ILE A 102 -6.27 3.30 10.17
CA ILE A 102 -5.80 2.65 11.38
C ILE A 102 -4.70 1.65 11.02
N SER A 103 -3.59 1.72 11.76
CA SER A 103 -2.59 0.66 11.81
C SER A 103 -2.82 -0.17 13.06
N ALA A 104 -3.25 -1.42 12.90
CA ALA A 104 -3.42 -2.37 13.98
C ALA A 104 -2.20 -3.29 14.03
N ARG A 105 -1.57 -3.36 15.21
CA ARG A 105 -0.43 -4.24 15.47
C ARG A 105 -0.65 -4.99 16.76
N GLY A 106 -0.37 -6.27 16.76
CA GLY A 106 -0.51 -7.11 17.94
C GLY A 106 0.44 -8.29 17.91
N GLN A 107 0.63 -8.86 19.07
CA GLN A 107 1.39 -10.08 19.25
C GLN A 107 0.70 -10.96 20.27
N GLY A 108 0.60 -12.23 19.95
CA GLY A 108 0.15 -13.25 20.89
C GLY A 108 1.33 -13.79 21.69
N ASP A 109 1.02 -14.19 22.92
CA ASP A 109 1.95 -14.95 23.75
C ASP A 109 1.53 -16.43 23.71
N ASP A 110 2.39 -17.28 23.17
CA ASP A 110 2.17 -18.72 23.09
C ASP A 110 2.37 -19.46 24.45
N ALA A 111 2.67 -18.71 25.51
CA ALA A 111 3.16 -19.28 26.77
C ALA A 111 2.08 -20.02 27.58
N ASP A 112 0.77 -19.80 27.30
CA ASP A 112 -0.30 -20.47 28.03
C ASP A 112 -1.38 -21.03 27.09
N ILE A 113 -1.49 -22.36 27.06
CA ILE A 113 -2.49 -23.11 26.29
C ILE A 113 -3.92 -22.83 26.79
N ALA A 114 -4.09 -22.22 27.98
CA ALA A 114 -5.39 -22.01 28.62
C ALA A 114 -6.08 -20.71 28.23
N ASP A 115 -5.34 -19.65 27.90
CA ASP A 115 -5.91 -18.35 27.54
C ASP A 115 -5.08 -17.73 26.42
N ARG A 116 -5.47 -17.96 25.17
CA ARG A 116 -4.79 -17.35 24.01
C ARG A 116 -5.16 -15.87 23.92
N ILE A 117 -4.39 -15.03 24.61
CA ILE A 117 -4.60 -13.59 24.62
C ILE A 117 -3.56 -12.91 23.74
N MET A 118 -4.01 -12.09 22.82
CA MET A 118 -3.17 -11.17 22.08
C MET A 118 -3.24 -9.78 22.67
N PHE A 119 -2.12 -9.10 22.70
CA PHE A 119 -2.02 -7.69 23.08
C PHE A 119 -1.57 -6.87 21.88
N GLY A 120 -2.09 -5.68 21.75
CA GLY A 120 -1.74 -4.85 20.63
C GLY A 120 -2.07 -3.38 20.80
N ILE A 121 -1.80 -2.68 19.72
CA ILE A 121 -1.99 -1.24 19.61
C ILE A 121 -2.78 -0.91 18.35
N PHE A 122 -3.56 0.17 18.43
CA PHE A 122 -4.08 0.89 17.27
C PHE A 122 -3.40 2.25 17.18
N LEU A 123 -3.03 2.63 15.98
CA LEU A 123 -2.47 3.95 15.66
C LEU A 123 -3.32 4.60 14.57
N ASP A 124 -3.71 5.85 14.79
CA ASP A 124 -4.26 6.67 13.71
C ASP A 124 -3.10 7.11 12.80
N VAL A 125 -3.10 6.61 11.58
CA VAL A 125 -2.09 6.89 10.57
C VAL A 125 -2.65 7.71 9.41
N THR A 126 -3.80 8.35 9.60
CA THR A 126 -4.52 9.10 8.56
C THR A 126 -3.65 10.18 7.93
N GLN A 127 -3.01 11.02 8.75
CA GLN A 127 -2.15 12.09 8.24
C GLN A 127 -0.95 11.54 7.46
N ARG A 128 -0.35 10.44 7.94
CA ARG A 128 0.76 9.78 7.23
C ARG A 128 0.31 9.26 5.88
N LYS A 129 -0.83 8.56 5.81
CA LYS A 129 -1.39 8.03 4.55
C LYS A 129 -1.76 9.14 3.57
N GLN A 130 -2.37 10.22 4.04
CA GLN A 130 -2.69 11.38 3.20
C GLN A 130 -1.42 12.03 2.62
N ALA A 131 -0.36 12.15 3.41
CA ALA A 131 0.91 12.67 2.94
C ALA A 131 1.60 11.74 1.92
N GLU A 132 1.53 10.42 2.14
CA GLU A 132 2.01 9.40 1.19
C GLU A 132 1.27 9.52 -0.15
N GLU A 133 -0.07 9.55 -0.13
CA GLU A 133 -0.91 9.70 -1.32
C GLU A 133 -0.64 11.02 -2.08
N ALA A 134 -0.50 12.13 -1.35
CA ALA A 134 -0.17 13.42 -1.96
C ALA A 134 1.20 13.39 -2.66
N ASN A 135 2.20 12.75 -2.04
CA ASN A 135 3.53 12.61 -2.63
C ASN A 135 3.52 11.71 -3.88
N GLU A 136 2.76 10.63 -3.88
CA GLU A 136 2.61 9.74 -5.04
C GLU A 136 1.96 10.47 -6.23
N LEU A 137 0.93 11.27 -5.97
CA LEU A 137 0.28 12.08 -7.00
C LEU A 137 1.25 13.10 -7.62
N LEU A 138 2.04 13.80 -6.79
CA LEU A 138 3.04 14.75 -7.26
C LEU A 138 4.14 14.06 -8.08
N ALA A 139 4.64 12.91 -7.63
CA ALA A 139 5.64 12.12 -8.36
C ALA A 139 5.11 11.64 -9.72
N GLY A 140 3.85 11.21 -9.77
CA GLY A 140 3.16 10.83 -11.00
C GLY A 140 3.06 12.00 -11.99
N GLU A 141 2.66 13.18 -11.53
CA GLU A 141 2.55 14.38 -12.36
C GLU A 141 3.92 14.83 -12.89
N MET A 142 4.96 14.82 -12.03
CA MET A 142 6.32 15.14 -12.46
C MET A 142 6.85 14.18 -13.52
N SER A 143 6.63 12.88 -13.36
CA SER A 143 6.98 11.85 -14.36
C SER A 143 6.32 12.11 -15.71
N HIS A 144 5.05 12.49 -15.70
CA HIS A 144 4.29 12.80 -16.90
C HIS A 144 4.84 14.08 -17.58
N ARG A 145 5.15 15.11 -16.82
CA ARG A 145 5.75 16.36 -17.35
C ARG A 145 7.13 16.12 -17.96
N VAL A 146 7.98 15.32 -17.31
CA VAL A 146 9.30 14.96 -17.84
C VAL A 146 9.19 14.21 -19.16
N LYS A 147 8.27 13.22 -19.26
CA LYS A 147 8.00 12.52 -20.52
C LYS A 147 7.56 13.47 -21.63
N ASN A 148 6.68 14.41 -21.34
CA ASN A 148 6.23 15.40 -22.32
C ASN A 148 7.38 16.30 -22.79
N LEU A 149 8.25 16.77 -21.89
CA LEU A 149 9.42 17.57 -22.24
C LEU A 149 10.41 16.79 -23.11
N LEU A 150 10.66 15.52 -22.80
CA LEU A 150 11.52 14.65 -23.61
C LEU A 150 10.95 14.41 -25.02
N GLN A 151 9.63 14.24 -25.15
CA GLN A 151 8.98 14.12 -26.46
C GLN A 151 9.14 15.39 -27.30
N ILE A 152 8.97 16.57 -26.71
CA ILE A 152 9.18 17.84 -27.39
C ILE A 152 10.65 17.99 -27.81
N ALA A 153 11.61 17.70 -26.92
CA ALA A 153 13.03 17.76 -27.24
C ALA A 153 13.42 16.82 -28.39
N THR A 154 12.88 15.59 -28.39
CA THR A 154 13.11 14.62 -29.45
C THR A 154 12.51 15.09 -30.78
N ALA A 155 11.32 15.65 -30.77
CA ALA A 155 10.69 16.20 -31.97
C ALA A 155 11.50 17.36 -32.56
N LEU A 156 12.03 18.27 -31.72
CA LEU A 156 12.89 19.37 -32.15
C LEU A 156 14.19 18.90 -32.76
N THR A 157 14.84 17.86 -32.20
CA THR A 157 16.08 17.30 -32.75
C THR A 157 15.87 16.64 -34.12
N GLN A 158 14.72 16.03 -34.35
CA GLN A 158 14.37 15.46 -35.67
C GLN A 158 14.14 16.51 -36.75
N ILE A 159 13.61 17.68 -36.38
CA ILE A 159 13.37 18.80 -37.30
C ILE A 159 14.71 19.48 -37.69
N THR A 160 15.71 19.46 -36.78
CA THR A 160 16.99 20.16 -36.97
C THR A 160 18.07 19.29 -37.66
N SER A 161 17.80 18.00 -37.88
CA SER A 161 18.73 17.14 -38.62
C SER A 161 18.74 17.52 -40.11
N PRO A 162 19.88 17.98 -40.68
CA PRO A 162 19.96 18.29 -42.11
C PRO A 162 19.71 16.99 -42.90
N ARG A 163 18.81 17.06 -43.90
CA ARG A 163 18.68 15.97 -44.89
C ARG A 163 20.02 15.71 -45.49
N PRO A 164 20.53 14.49 -45.58
CA PRO A 164 21.72 14.21 -46.35
C PRO A 164 21.46 14.62 -47.80
N HIS A 165 22.32 15.50 -48.28
CA HIS A 165 22.37 15.95 -49.68
C HIS A 165 22.60 14.73 -50.55
N GLN A 166 21.60 14.33 -51.33
CA GLN A 166 21.72 13.27 -52.34
C GLN A 166 22.46 13.90 -53.51
N PRO A 167 23.68 13.41 -53.87
CA PRO A 167 24.36 13.93 -55.04
C PRO A 167 23.57 13.54 -56.30
N ALA A 168 23.26 14.53 -57.10
CA ALA A 168 22.73 14.36 -58.44
C ALA A 168 23.89 13.88 -59.36
N ASP A 169 24.02 12.59 -59.56
CA ASP A 169 24.81 12.02 -60.64
C ASP A 169 23.90 11.84 -61.85
N GLY A 170 24.08 12.55 -62.83
CA GLY A 170 24.94 12.57 -63.96
C GLY A 170 24.47 11.65 -65.08
N LEU A 171 23.89 12.26 -66.11
CA LEU A 171 23.73 11.84 -67.48
C LEU A 171 24.66 10.70 -67.95
N GLY A 172 24.09 9.70 -68.66
CA GLY A 172 24.82 8.74 -69.48
C GLY A 172 23.93 7.83 -70.31
N THR A 173 23.47 8.33 -71.40
CA THR A 173 23.31 7.68 -72.75
C THR A 173 22.98 6.17 -72.82
N GLY A 174 21.92 5.87 -73.58
CA GLY A 174 21.43 4.57 -74.04
C GLY A 174 22.29 3.87 -75.07
N PRO A 175 21.82 2.99 -75.96
CA PRO A 175 20.55 2.29 -76.05
C PRO A 175 20.73 0.78 -76.32
N GLY A 176 19.69 0.01 -76.29
CA GLY A 176 19.60 -1.22 -77.07
C GLY A 176 19.22 -2.49 -76.36
N SER A 177 18.14 -2.92 -76.79
CA SER A 177 17.66 -4.23 -77.24
C SER A 177 16.60 -4.94 -76.39
N CYS A 178 15.60 -5.25 -77.18
CA CYS A 178 14.27 -5.90 -76.90
C CYS A 178 14.39 -7.39 -76.49
N PRO A 179 13.30 -8.01 -76.09
CA PRO A 179 13.26 -9.25 -75.33
C PRO A 179 13.14 -10.53 -76.14
N PRO A 180 12.97 -11.67 -75.49
CA PRO A 180 11.78 -12.47 -75.76
C PRO A 180 11.12 -13.12 -74.48
N ARG A 181 9.86 -13.07 -74.55
CA ARG A 181 8.73 -14.00 -74.33
C ARG A 181 9.07 -15.41 -73.82
N THR A 182 8.18 -15.84 -72.96
CA THR A 182 7.36 -17.06 -72.81
C THR A 182 7.30 -17.45 -71.34
N GLY A 183 6.22 -17.52 -70.70
CA GLY A 183 4.98 -18.21 -70.72
C GLY A 183 5.00 -19.50 -69.83
N PRO A 184 3.88 -20.14 -69.50
CA PRO A 184 3.16 -19.89 -68.22
C PRO A 184 3.06 -21.18 -67.34
N GLN A 185 2.23 -21.11 -66.29
CA GLN A 185 1.62 -22.23 -65.53
C GLN A 185 2.55 -22.96 -64.52
N GLU A 186 2.12 -23.18 -63.31
CA GLU A 186 1.00 -24.07 -62.93
C GLU A 186 0.60 -23.86 -61.45
N ARG A 187 -0.63 -24.12 -61.23
CA ARG A 187 -1.29 -24.26 -59.94
C ARG A 187 -0.83 -25.55 -59.23
N SER A 188 -0.85 -25.60 -57.96
CA SER A 188 -1.47 -26.69 -57.26
C SER A 188 -1.71 -26.36 -55.79
N ASP A 189 -2.90 -26.49 -55.49
CA ASP A 189 -3.65 -26.80 -54.30
C ASP A 189 -2.98 -27.78 -53.34
N ALA A 190 -3.38 -27.61 -52.12
CA ALA A 190 -3.91 -28.60 -51.21
C ALA A 190 -3.32 -28.52 -49.79
N SER A 191 -4.12 -28.10 -48.89
CA SER A 191 -4.65 -28.86 -47.74
C SER A 191 -3.67 -29.58 -46.81
N GLY A 192 -3.80 -29.24 -45.61
CA GLY A 192 -3.26 -29.93 -44.45
C GLY A 192 -3.48 -29.08 -43.17
#